data_645d72fcff12a726674a17efbd4cd3cf
#
_entry.id   645d72fcff12a726674a17efbd4cd3cf
#
_cell.length_a   1.000
_cell.length_b   1.000
_cell.length_c   1.000
_cell.angle_alpha   90.00
_cell.angle_beta   90.00
_cell.angle_gamma   90.00
#
_symmetry.space_group_name_H-M   'P 1'
#
loop_
_entity.id
_entity.type
_entity.pdbx_description
1 polymer ?
#
loop_
_entity_poly.entity_id
_entity_poly.type
_entity_poly.pdbx_seq_one_letter_code
_entity_poly.pdbx_strand_id
1 'polypeptide(L)'
;AGDQETGICIMRVEEGLDTGVVYARVVVPIRPDHTLTSLREELVEASLPPLIQAVTRGCGSGEPQVGEPTHAAKVLPGELEFRFTERAGEIVAKTKLETAWFMFNGKRVRVLRAELITEGNTDTATGRATAEQIVAGTVVKVSREGVEVQCHDAAIRLLVVQPEGRAAMKASEWANGARLASSLA
;
A
#
# COMPACT_ATOMS: atom_id res chain seq x y z
N ALA A 1 9.36 -2.59 -4.80
CA ALA A 1 10.10 -3.05 -5.98
C ALA A 1 9.46 -2.51 -7.27
N GLY A 2 8.14 -2.40 -7.36
CA GLY A 2 7.46 -1.90 -8.56
C GLY A 2 7.13 -3.00 -9.58
N ASP A 3 7.13 -4.25 -9.13
CA ASP A 3 6.78 -5.40 -9.96
C ASP A 3 5.33 -5.29 -10.46
N GLN A 4 5.11 -5.73 -11.70
CA GLN A 4 3.79 -5.68 -12.34
C GLN A 4 2.97 -6.93 -12.06
N GLU A 5 3.61 -8.00 -11.61
CA GLU A 5 2.99 -9.28 -11.31
C GLU A 5 3.66 -9.96 -10.13
N THR A 6 2.94 -10.84 -9.50
CA THR A 6 3.39 -11.77 -8.47
C THR A 6 2.76 -13.13 -8.72
N GLY A 7 2.94 -14.09 -7.81
CA GLY A 7 2.31 -15.37 -8.00
C GLY A 7 2.47 -16.29 -6.81
N ILE A 8 1.87 -17.46 -6.94
CA ILE A 8 2.04 -18.59 -6.03
C ILE A 8 2.63 -19.77 -6.78
N CYS A 9 3.38 -20.58 -6.06
CA CYS A 9 3.89 -21.85 -6.56
C CYS A 9 3.52 -22.97 -5.58
N ILE A 10 3.13 -24.11 -6.15
CA ILE A 10 3.10 -25.38 -5.41
C ILE A 10 4.43 -26.06 -5.71
N MET A 11 5.24 -26.29 -4.69
CA MET A 11 6.59 -26.79 -4.86
C MET A 11 6.90 -27.92 -3.88
N ARG A 12 7.93 -28.72 -4.17
CA ARG A 12 8.45 -29.73 -3.25
C ARG A 12 9.22 -29.02 -2.12
N VAL A 13 9.01 -29.47 -0.90
CA VAL A 13 9.84 -29.06 0.23
C VAL A 13 11.12 -29.91 0.23
N GLU A 14 12.26 -29.24 0.22
CA GLU A 14 13.59 -29.85 0.26
C GLU A 14 14.39 -29.29 1.43
N GLU A 15 15.62 -29.75 1.63
CA GLU A 15 16.50 -29.30 2.72
C GLU A 15 16.89 -27.80 2.58
N GLY A 16 17.08 -27.33 1.34
CA GLY A 16 17.33 -25.92 1.04
C GLY A 16 16.03 -25.10 1.05
N LEU A 17 16.15 -23.81 1.42
CA LEU A 17 15.01 -22.89 1.35
C LEU A 17 14.65 -22.60 -0.11
N ASP A 18 13.39 -22.84 -0.44
CA ASP A 18 12.79 -22.52 -1.74
C ASP A 18 13.52 -23.12 -2.96
N THR A 19 14.20 -24.27 -2.81
CA THR A 19 15.00 -24.91 -3.86
C THR A 19 14.28 -26.02 -4.62
N GLY A 20 13.14 -26.50 -4.13
CA GLY A 20 12.44 -27.66 -4.70
C GLY A 20 11.84 -27.38 -6.07
N VAL A 21 11.55 -28.47 -6.80
CA VAL A 21 10.85 -28.39 -8.09
C VAL A 21 9.46 -27.81 -7.94
N VAL A 22 9.02 -27.03 -8.92
CA VAL A 22 7.70 -26.39 -8.97
C VAL A 22 6.73 -27.28 -9.71
N TYR A 23 5.64 -27.66 -9.06
CA TYR A 23 4.58 -28.50 -9.63
C TYR A 23 3.48 -27.69 -10.31
N ALA A 24 3.21 -26.51 -9.82
CA ALA A 24 2.24 -25.57 -10.42
C ALA A 24 2.64 -24.13 -10.10
N ARG A 25 2.34 -23.25 -11.04
CA ARG A 25 2.54 -21.80 -10.89
C ARG A 25 1.28 -21.08 -11.33
N VAL A 26 0.86 -20.08 -10.56
CA VAL A 26 -0.21 -19.15 -10.93
C VAL A 26 0.34 -17.73 -10.81
N VAL A 27 0.21 -16.97 -11.89
CA VAL A 27 0.62 -15.56 -11.94
C VAL A 27 -0.59 -14.69 -11.64
N VAL A 28 -0.40 -13.68 -10.81
CA VAL A 28 -1.43 -12.71 -10.42
C VAL A 28 -0.90 -11.30 -10.73
N PRO A 29 -1.60 -10.51 -11.54
CA PRO A 29 -1.20 -9.15 -11.84
C PRO A 29 -1.34 -8.26 -10.61
N ILE A 30 -0.36 -7.39 -10.37
CA ILE A 30 -0.41 -6.39 -9.29
C ILE A 30 -1.06 -5.13 -9.85
N ARG A 31 -2.31 -4.87 -9.45
CA ARG A 31 -3.07 -3.70 -9.88
C ARG A 31 -2.70 -2.46 -9.05
N PRO A 32 -2.87 -1.26 -9.60
CA PRO A 32 -2.57 -0.01 -8.89
C PRO A 32 -3.39 0.21 -7.60
N ASP A 33 -4.56 -0.41 -7.48
CA ASP A 33 -5.46 -0.32 -6.33
C ASP A 33 -5.19 -1.38 -5.24
N HIS A 34 -4.31 -2.36 -5.51
CA HIS A 34 -3.98 -3.37 -4.53
C HIS A 34 -3.32 -2.78 -3.27
N THR A 35 -3.79 -3.26 -2.12
CA THR A 35 -3.12 -3.17 -0.83
C THR A 35 -2.48 -4.52 -0.47
N LEU A 36 -1.69 -4.56 0.60
CA LEU A 36 -1.13 -5.82 1.11
C LEU A 36 -2.23 -6.85 1.41
N THR A 37 -3.32 -6.42 2.04
CA THR A 37 -4.44 -7.30 2.39
C THR A 37 -5.14 -7.80 1.14
N SER A 38 -5.57 -6.94 0.23
CA SER A 38 -6.33 -7.34 -0.96
C SER A 38 -5.51 -8.23 -1.91
N LEU A 39 -4.21 -7.94 -2.07
CA LEU A 39 -3.33 -8.80 -2.88
C LEU A 39 -3.13 -10.18 -2.23
N ARG A 40 -2.99 -10.22 -0.90
CA ARG A 40 -2.89 -11.50 -0.17
C ARG A 40 -4.15 -12.34 -0.29
N GLU A 41 -5.32 -11.74 -0.19
CA GLU A 41 -6.61 -12.42 -0.38
C GLU A 41 -6.70 -13.01 -1.78
N GLU A 42 -6.37 -12.24 -2.82
CA GLU A 42 -6.36 -12.73 -4.20
C GLU A 42 -5.36 -13.87 -4.42
N LEU A 43 -4.17 -13.78 -3.83
CA LEU A 43 -3.18 -14.87 -3.90
C LEU A 43 -3.67 -16.14 -3.19
N VAL A 44 -4.35 -16.00 -2.05
CA VAL A 44 -4.95 -17.15 -1.35
C VAL A 44 -6.01 -17.82 -2.22
N GLU A 45 -6.93 -17.06 -2.80
CA GLU A 45 -7.95 -17.59 -3.72
C GLU A 45 -7.32 -18.28 -4.93
N ALA A 46 -6.32 -17.65 -5.56
CA ALA A 46 -5.59 -18.20 -6.69
C ALA A 46 -4.83 -19.50 -6.36
N SER A 47 -4.47 -19.70 -5.08
CA SER A 47 -3.75 -20.89 -4.62
C SER A 47 -4.63 -22.14 -4.50
N LEU A 48 -5.95 -21.97 -4.30
CA LEU A 48 -6.85 -23.08 -3.98
C LEU A 48 -6.95 -24.12 -5.10
N PRO A 49 -7.18 -23.77 -6.39
CA PRO A 49 -7.30 -24.78 -7.45
C PRO A 49 -6.05 -25.65 -7.60
N PRO A 50 -4.82 -25.11 -7.73
CA PRO A 50 -3.63 -25.94 -7.86
C PRO A 50 -3.32 -26.74 -6.58
N LEU A 51 -3.63 -26.21 -5.40
CA LEU A 51 -3.46 -26.94 -4.16
C LEU A 51 -4.40 -28.13 -4.06
N ILE A 52 -5.68 -27.96 -4.38
CA ILE A 52 -6.67 -29.05 -4.42
C ILE A 52 -6.24 -30.12 -5.43
N GLN A 53 -5.80 -29.70 -6.62
CA GLN A 53 -5.30 -30.62 -7.63
C GLN A 53 -4.10 -31.44 -7.11
N ALA A 54 -3.11 -30.78 -6.49
CA ALA A 54 -1.92 -31.43 -5.94
C ALA A 54 -2.28 -32.48 -4.88
N VAL A 55 -3.22 -32.16 -3.98
CA VAL A 55 -3.64 -33.06 -2.89
C VAL A 55 -4.50 -34.23 -3.41
N THR A 56 -5.39 -34.01 -4.38
CA THR A 56 -6.35 -35.03 -4.84
C THR A 56 -5.81 -35.90 -5.97
N ARG A 57 -4.96 -35.38 -6.83
CA ARG A 57 -4.46 -36.06 -8.05
C ARG A 57 -2.94 -36.27 -8.05
N GLY A 58 -2.23 -35.70 -7.05
CA GLY A 58 -0.77 -35.72 -7.00
C GLY A 58 -0.14 -34.59 -7.81
N CYS A 59 1.17 -34.45 -7.65
CA CYS A 59 1.95 -33.31 -8.13
C CYS A 59 2.69 -33.55 -9.46
N GLY A 60 2.72 -34.77 -9.99
CA GLY A 60 3.53 -35.10 -11.18
C GLY A 60 5.05 -34.95 -10.95
N SER A 61 5.82 -34.75 -12.03
CA SER A 61 7.28 -34.67 -11.98
C SER A 61 7.81 -33.31 -11.50
N GLY A 62 7.07 -32.24 -11.69
CA GLY A 62 7.51 -30.87 -11.44
C GLY A 62 8.59 -30.36 -12.40
N GLU A 63 8.82 -29.07 -12.38
CA GLU A 63 9.85 -28.40 -13.18
C GLU A 63 10.92 -27.81 -12.26
N PRO A 64 12.24 -27.97 -12.56
CA PRO A 64 13.29 -27.29 -11.81
C PRO A 64 13.14 -25.79 -11.88
N GLN A 65 13.47 -25.10 -10.80
CA GLN A 65 13.54 -23.65 -10.82
C GLN A 65 14.76 -23.20 -11.63
N VAL A 66 14.58 -22.16 -12.44
CA VAL A 66 15.62 -21.60 -13.31
C VAL A 66 15.77 -20.11 -12.98
N GLY A 67 17.02 -19.65 -12.94
CA GLY A 67 17.38 -18.26 -12.67
C GLY A 67 18.21 -18.09 -11.39
N GLU A 68 18.74 -16.89 -11.20
CA GLU A 68 19.48 -16.55 -10.00
C GLU A 68 18.50 -16.24 -8.85
N PRO A 69 18.74 -16.76 -7.64
CA PRO A 69 17.89 -16.48 -6.50
C PRO A 69 17.97 -15.00 -6.11
N THR A 70 16.81 -14.39 -5.84
CA THR A 70 16.73 -13.03 -5.35
C THR A 70 16.32 -13.03 -3.88
N HIS A 71 16.89 -12.12 -3.10
CA HIS A 71 16.56 -11.98 -1.68
C HIS A 71 15.72 -10.74 -1.45
N ALA A 72 14.51 -10.92 -0.93
CA ALA A 72 13.65 -9.81 -0.49
C ALA A 72 13.94 -9.49 0.98
N ALA A 73 14.54 -8.33 1.25
CA ALA A 73 14.77 -7.87 2.61
C ALA A 73 13.43 -7.60 3.32
N LYS A 74 13.40 -7.87 4.62
CA LYS A 74 12.23 -7.55 5.44
C LYS A 74 12.10 -6.03 5.58
N VAL A 75 10.93 -5.50 5.28
CA VAL A 75 10.61 -4.09 5.51
C VAL A 75 10.62 -3.80 7.01
N LEU A 76 11.45 -2.86 7.43
CA LEU A 76 11.57 -2.47 8.83
C LEU A 76 10.51 -1.40 9.19
N PRO A 77 10.02 -1.37 10.44
CA PRO A 77 8.99 -0.40 10.85
C PRO A 77 9.39 1.06 10.63
N GLY A 78 10.68 1.40 10.75
CA GLY A 78 11.20 2.75 10.51
C GLY A 78 11.14 3.19 9.04
N GLU A 79 11.20 2.24 8.10
CA GLU A 79 11.10 2.55 6.66
C GLU A 79 9.67 2.93 6.24
N LEU A 80 8.69 2.66 7.09
CA LEU A 80 7.28 2.97 6.88
C LEU A 80 6.85 4.30 7.51
N GLU A 81 7.75 4.96 8.23
CA GLU A 81 7.58 6.37 8.57
C GLU A 81 7.67 7.20 7.29
N PHE A 82 6.78 8.16 7.15
CA PHE A 82 6.85 9.12 6.07
C PHE A 82 6.62 10.55 6.57
N ARG A 83 7.11 11.49 5.79
CA ARG A 83 6.88 12.92 5.98
C ARG A 83 6.26 13.47 4.70
N PHE A 84 5.39 14.44 4.82
CA PHE A 84 4.77 15.07 3.65
C PHE A 84 5.78 15.82 2.75
N THR A 85 7.02 15.99 3.21
CA THR A 85 8.15 16.47 2.39
C THR A 85 8.66 15.44 1.38
N GLU A 86 8.23 14.18 1.47
CA GLU A 86 8.50 13.14 0.48
C GLU A 86 7.56 13.28 -0.73
N ARG A 87 7.86 12.56 -1.80
CA ARG A 87 7.03 12.58 -3.01
C ARG A 87 5.70 11.85 -2.76
N ALA A 88 4.63 12.43 -3.28
CA ALA A 88 3.27 11.91 -3.11
C ALA A 88 3.14 10.43 -3.54
N GLY A 89 3.74 10.06 -4.66
CA GLY A 89 3.74 8.68 -5.16
C GLY A 89 4.45 7.69 -4.22
N GLU A 90 5.55 8.11 -3.59
CA GLU A 90 6.31 7.29 -2.63
C GLU A 90 5.49 7.06 -1.34
N ILE A 91 4.84 8.12 -0.85
CA ILE A 91 3.95 8.03 0.32
C ILE A 91 2.80 7.07 0.02
N VAL A 92 2.11 7.23 -1.12
CA VAL A 92 1.01 6.34 -1.51
C VAL A 92 1.49 4.89 -1.64
N ALA A 93 2.68 4.64 -2.20
CA ALA A 93 3.25 3.30 -2.28
C ALA A 93 3.49 2.68 -0.89
N LYS A 94 4.01 3.45 0.08
CA LYS A 94 4.17 3.00 1.47
C LYS A 94 2.81 2.67 2.11
N THR A 95 1.77 3.46 1.86
CA THR A 95 0.44 3.22 2.46
C THR A 95 -0.23 1.94 1.96
N LYS A 96 0.14 1.41 0.78
CA LYS A 96 -0.35 0.12 0.29
C LYS A 96 0.04 -1.06 1.17
N LEU A 97 1.10 -0.92 1.98
CA LEU A 97 1.49 -1.89 2.99
C LEU A 97 0.61 -1.84 4.25
N GLU A 98 -0.34 -0.88 4.34
CA GLU A 98 -1.31 -0.71 5.44
C GLU A 98 -0.68 -0.50 6.83
N THR A 99 0.62 -0.21 6.85
CA THR A 99 1.41 -0.01 8.08
C THR A 99 2.22 1.27 8.07
N ALA A 100 2.16 2.05 6.97
CA ALA A 100 2.80 3.36 6.88
C ALA A 100 2.19 4.36 7.87
N TRP A 101 3.00 5.26 8.41
CA TRP A 101 2.58 6.18 9.45
C TRP A 101 3.35 7.49 9.41
N PHE A 102 2.74 8.52 9.97
CA PHE A 102 3.38 9.82 10.22
C PHE A 102 3.13 10.27 11.67
N MET A 103 3.91 11.23 12.12
CA MET A 103 3.73 11.83 13.46
C MET A 103 2.77 13.02 13.37
N PHE A 104 1.79 13.06 14.28
CA PHE A 104 0.90 14.19 14.46
C PHE A 104 0.71 14.47 15.96
N ASN A 105 1.05 15.67 16.41
CA ASN A 105 0.99 16.07 17.82
C ASN A 105 1.67 15.05 18.77
N GLY A 106 2.86 14.56 18.40
CA GLY A 106 3.63 13.60 19.20
C GLY A 106 3.08 12.18 19.25
N LYS A 107 2.06 11.84 18.45
CA LYS A 107 1.45 10.50 18.34
C LYS A 107 1.52 9.99 16.92
N ARG A 108 1.62 8.67 16.78
CA ARG A 108 1.58 8.03 15.46
C ARG A 108 0.17 8.01 14.90
N VAL A 109 0.06 8.35 13.63
CA VAL A 109 -1.16 8.15 12.83
C VAL A 109 -0.80 7.22 11.69
N ARG A 110 -1.27 5.98 11.75
CA ARG A 110 -1.10 5.02 10.67
C ARG A 110 -2.06 5.37 9.53
N VAL A 111 -1.59 5.26 8.30
CA VAL A 111 -2.41 5.45 7.11
C VAL A 111 -2.65 4.09 6.46
N LEU A 112 -3.89 3.66 6.45
CA LEU A 112 -4.29 2.37 5.89
C LEU A 112 -4.67 2.49 4.41
N ARG A 113 -5.19 3.64 3.99
CA ARG A 113 -5.52 3.93 2.60
C ARG A 113 -5.29 5.40 2.28
N ALA A 114 -4.60 5.64 1.19
CA ALA A 114 -4.44 6.95 0.57
C ALA A 114 -4.41 6.80 -0.94
N GLU A 115 -4.69 7.88 -1.64
CA GLU A 115 -4.63 7.95 -3.10
C GLU A 115 -3.91 9.22 -3.54
N LEU A 116 -3.32 9.15 -4.74
CA LEU A 116 -2.74 10.31 -5.38
C LEU A 116 -3.86 11.16 -5.98
N ILE A 117 -3.82 12.46 -5.76
CA ILE A 117 -4.72 13.39 -6.43
C ILE A 117 -4.13 13.71 -7.80
N THR A 118 -4.82 13.29 -8.85
CA THR A 118 -4.51 13.64 -10.24
C THR A 118 -5.54 14.65 -10.74
N GLU A 119 -5.19 15.47 -11.72
CA GLU A 119 -6.07 16.53 -12.26
C GLU A 119 -7.46 16.04 -12.71
N GLY A 120 -7.64 14.74 -12.94
CA GLY A 120 -8.93 14.12 -13.28
C GLY A 120 -9.81 13.75 -12.09
N ASN A 121 -9.30 13.84 -10.85
CA ASN A 121 -9.99 13.44 -9.61
C ASN A 121 -10.26 14.63 -8.68
N THR A 122 -10.10 15.84 -9.19
CA THR A 122 -10.47 17.09 -8.50
C THR A 122 -11.87 17.48 -8.90
N ASP A 123 -12.81 17.50 -7.95
CA ASP A 123 -14.04 18.30 -8.10
C ASP A 123 -13.62 19.77 -8.29
N THR A 124 -13.58 20.19 -9.53
CA THR A 124 -13.22 21.53 -9.97
C THR A 124 -14.25 22.55 -9.48
N ALA A 125 -14.02 23.09 -8.30
CA ALA A 125 -14.70 24.28 -7.84
C ALA A 125 -13.83 25.19 -6.98
N THR A 126 -12.55 25.36 -7.36
CA THR A 126 -11.83 26.56 -6.91
C THR A 126 -10.75 26.89 -7.93
N GLY A 127 -10.88 28.10 -8.50
CA GLY A 127 -10.06 28.59 -9.58
C GLY A 127 -8.55 28.50 -9.32
N ARG A 128 -7.81 28.46 -10.41
CA ARG A 128 -6.37 28.71 -10.51
C ARG A 128 -5.91 29.73 -9.47
N ALA A 129 -5.53 29.27 -8.30
CA ALA A 129 -4.64 30.04 -7.45
C ALA A 129 -3.27 29.97 -8.12
N THR A 130 -2.74 31.12 -8.49
CA THR A 130 -1.34 31.34 -8.82
C THR A 130 -0.48 30.51 -7.89
N ALA A 131 0.52 29.82 -8.46
CA ALA A 131 1.41 28.89 -7.78
C ALA A 131 2.25 29.60 -6.67
N GLU A 132 1.60 29.99 -5.60
CA GLU A 132 2.27 30.10 -4.31
C GLU A 132 2.60 28.66 -3.89
N GLN A 133 3.86 28.40 -3.66
CA GLN A 133 4.36 27.09 -3.25
C GLN A 133 3.66 26.70 -1.95
N ILE A 134 2.62 25.85 -2.05
CA ILE A 134 1.94 25.32 -0.85
C ILE A 134 2.95 24.46 -0.10
N VAL A 135 3.16 24.78 1.16
CA VAL A 135 4.14 24.08 2.02
C VAL A 135 3.70 22.62 2.21
N ALA A 136 4.65 21.70 2.11
CA ALA A 136 4.39 20.29 2.36
C ALA A 136 3.85 20.09 3.79
N GLY A 137 2.82 19.23 3.93
CA GLY A 137 2.08 19.03 5.16
C GLY A 137 0.85 19.95 5.32
N THR A 138 0.65 20.93 4.43
CA THR A 138 -0.54 21.77 4.45
C THR A 138 -1.78 20.93 4.13
N VAL A 139 -2.82 21.06 4.96
CA VAL A 139 -4.15 20.48 4.69
C VAL A 139 -4.85 21.37 3.66
N VAL A 140 -4.98 20.86 2.45
CA VAL A 140 -5.59 21.57 1.32
C VAL A 140 -7.12 21.55 1.42
N LYS A 141 -7.69 20.40 1.78
CA LYS A 141 -9.14 20.21 1.86
C LYS A 141 -9.50 19.11 2.84
N VAL A 142 -10.57 19.31 3.59
CA VAL A 142 -11.25 18.27 4.36
C VAL A 142 -12.65 18.09 3.79
N SER A 143 -12.97 16.88 3.36
CA SER A 143 -14.26 16.53 2.77
C SER A 143 -14.77 15.20 3.32
N ARG A 144 -15.99 14.80 2.94
CA ARG A 144 -16.51 13.46 3.28
C ARG A 144 -15.69 12.32 2.67
N GLU A 145 -14.99 12.60 1.58
CA GLU A 145 -14.13 11.63 0.86
C GLU A 145 -12.79 11.40 1.57
N GLY A 146 -12.28 12.40 2.28
CA GLY A 146 -11.00 12.28 2.99
C GLY A 146 -10.37 13.63 3.34
N VAL A 147 -9.09 13.57 3.64
CA VAL A 147 -8.23 14.73 3.95
C VAL A 147 -7.16 14.86 2.89
N GLU A 148 -7.18 15.96 2.16
CA GLU A 148 -6.18 16.27 1.14
C GLU A 148 -5.02 17.01 1.77
N VAL A 149 -3.82 16.50 1.56
CA VAL A 149 -2.59 17.04 2.14
C VAL A 149 -1.56 17.23 1.03
N GLN A 150 -0.95 18.41 1.01
CA GLN A 150 0.14 18.71 0.09
C GLN A 150 1.40 17.92 0.47
N CYS A 151 2.00 17.24 -0.49
CA CYS A 151 3.32 16.64 -0.38
C CYS A 151 4.35 17.47 -1.16
N HIS A 152 5.57 16.93 -1.32
CA HIS A 152 6.64 17.64 -2.01
C HIS A 152 6.26 18.08 -3.43
N ASP A 153 5.64 17.21 -4.20
CA ASP A 153 5.38 17.39 -5.65
C ASP A 153 3.90 17.40 -6.03
N ALA A 154 3.04 16.81 -5.22
CA ALA A 154 1.60 16.72 -5.47
C ALA A 154 0.84 16.56 -4.17
N ALA A 155 -0.49 16.61 -4.21
CA ALA A 155 -1.32 16.30 -3.05
C ALA A 155 -1.72 14.83 -3.03
N ILE A 156 -1.92 14.29 -1.82
CA ILE A 156 -2.52 12.99 -1.59
C ILE A 156 -3.83 13.17 -0.82
N ARG A 157 -4.76 12.23 -1.00
CA ARG A 157 -5.97 12.14 -0.20
C ARG A 157 -5.86 10.97 0.77
N LEU A 158 -5.84 11.27 2.06
CA LEU A 158 -5.95 10.27 3.13
C LEU A 158 -7.41 9.81 3.23
N LEU A 159 -7.66 8.50 3.11
CA LEU A 159 -9.00 7.92 3.12
C LEU A 159 -9.31 7.26 4.45
N VAL A 160 -8.42 6.39 4.92
CA VAL A 160 -8.56 5.63 6.16
C VAL A 160 -7.30 5.75 6.97
N VAL A 161 -7.46 6.15 8.22
CA VAL A 161 -6.36 6.33 9.18
C VAL A 161 -6.64 5.57 10.48
N GLN A 162 -5.59 5.27 11.21
CA GLN A 162 -5.66 4.70 12.55
C GLN A 162 -4.75 5.49 13.49
N PRO A 163 -5.30 6.43 14.26
CA PRO A 163 -4.55 7.11 15.32
C PRO A 163 -4.10 6.12 16.40
N GLU A 164 -2.99 6.40 17.03
CA GLU A 164 -2.45 5.59 18.12
C GLU A 164 -3.49 5.37 19.23
N GLY A 165 -3.67 4.10 19.63
CA GLY A 165 -4.64 3.69 20.65
C GLY A 165 -6.10 3.74 20.20
N ARG A 166 -6.40 3.92 18.91
CA ARG A 166 -7.77 3.94 18.39
C ARG A 166 -7.98 2.91 17.27
N ALA A 167 -9.23 2.60 17.01
CA ALA A 167 -9.62 1.82 15.85
C ALA A 167 -9.39 2.61 14.55
N ALA A 168 -9.32 1.89 13.42
CA ALA A 168 -9.33 2.50 12.10
C ALA A 168 -10.62 3.29 11.87
N MET A 169 -10.51 4.45 11.23
CA MET A 169 -11.63 5.35 10.95
C MET A 169 -11.40 6.11 9.65
N LYS A 170 -12.45 6.73 9.13
CA LYS A 170 -12.30 7.63 7.97
C LYS A 170 -11.40 8.82 8.35
N ALA A 171 -10.55 9.22 7.43
CA ALA A 171 -9.67 10.36 7.66
C ALA A 171 -10.46 11.66 7.92
N SER A 172 -11.65 11.82 7.32
CA SER A 172 -12.56 12.93 7.58
C SER A 172 -13.07 12.95 9.02
N GLU A 173 -13.40 11.81 9.60
CA GLU A 173 -13.84 11.71 10.99
C GLU A 173 -12.70 12.03 11.96
N TRP A 174 -11.50 11.52 11.65
CA TRP A 174 -10.31 11.86 12.41
C TRP A 174 -10.00 13.36 12.35
N ALA A 175 -10.08 13.98 11.18
CA ALA A 175 -9.83 15.39 10.97
C ALA A 175 -10.75 16.27 11.84
N ASN A 176 -12.04 15.94 11.88
CA ASN A 176 -13.02 16.65 12.71
C ASN A 176 -12.70 16.51 14.22
N GLY A 177 -12.37 15.28 14.66
CA GLY A 177 -12.02 15.00 16.05
C GLY A 177 -10.70 15.60 16.50
N ALA A 178 -9.72 15.65 15.61
CA ALA A 178 -8.39 16.21 15.86
C ALA A 178 -8.36 17.74 15.76
N ARG A 179 -9.45 18.37 15.30
CA ARG A 179 -9.54 19.82 15.01
C ARG A 179 -8.34 20.23 14.16
N LEU A 180 -8.14 19.52 13.03
CA LEU A 180 -6.99 19.80 12.17
C LEU A 180 -6.96 21.28 11.84
N ALA A 181 -5.87 21.92 12.25
CA ALA A 181 -5.50 23.22 11.76
C ALA A 181 -5.03 23.09 10.29
N SER A 182 -4.52 24.14 9.71
CA SER A 182 -4.11 24.19 8.32
C SER A 182 -2.88 23.31 7.96
N SER A 183 -2.26 22.60 8.92
CA SER A 183 -1.05 21.79 8.67
C SER A 183 -1.00 20.50 9.50
N LEU A 184 -0.38 19.45 8.92
CA LEU A 184 -0.02 18.18 9.55
C LEU A 184 1.50 18.04 9.76
N ALA A 185 2.27 19.04 9.37
CA ALA A 185 3.73 19.10 9.54
C ALA A 185 4.09 19.77 10.87
#